data_d765a86f9f1e37bb673a7e4594a5c665
#
_entry.id   d765a86f9f1e37bb673a7e4594a5c665
#
_cell.length_a   1.000
_cell.length_b   1.000
_cell.length_c   1.000
_cell.angle_alpha   90.00
_cell.angle_beta   90.00
_cell.angle_gamma   90.00
#
_symmetry.space_group_name_H-M   'P 1'
#
loop_
_entity.id
_entity.type
_entity.pdbx_description
1 polymer ?
#
loop_
_entity_poly.entity_id
_entity_poly.type
_entity_poly.pdbx_seq_one_letter_code
_entity_poly.pdbx_strand_id
1 'polypeptide(L)'
;MAATILFTGAFHEDGFADCCDGFGGGWDKTQILTIMKDSRVGAYATIGMIMLLGLKFTSLFEIGLNSVVLLALVLLNGHTLSRLGASVAIERLDYVQDIDKSKIKPINIAPLSSQDWVVSCLFAIPALIWLLLYQPATIIALPVLAGAWWLMCQYFERRIGGYTGDCLGAMQQVLELLFYITVLSLI
;
A
#
# COMPACT_ATOMS: atom_id res chain seq x y z
N MET A 1 -1.53 -0.66 -14.66
CA MET A 1 -1.60 0.63 -13.93
C MET A 1 -2.87 1.42 -14.23
N ALA A 2 -3.05 2.02 -15.41
CA ALA A 2 -4.24 2.86 -15.69
C ALA A 2 -5.56 2.14 -15.39
N ALA A 3 -5.71 0.89 -15.81
CA ALA A 3 -6.90 0.09 -15.52
C ALA A 3 -7.13 -0.07 -14.00
N THR A 4 -6.07 -0.31 -13.21
CA THR A 4 -6.18 -0.44 -11.76
C THR A 4 -6.65 0.85 -11.11
N ILE A 5 -6.06 1.98 -11.49
CA ILE A 5 -6.44 3.31 -10.99
C ILE A 5 -7.91 3.60 -11.30
N LEU A 6 -8.35 3.32 -12.53
CA LEU A 6 -9.75 3.51 -12.93
C LEU A 6 -10.71 2.60 -12.16
N PHE A 7 -10.35 1.33 -11.97
CA PHE A 7 -11.18 0.37 -11.23
C PHE A 7 -11.34 0.72 -9.75
N THR A 8 -10.28 1.23 -9.12
CA THR A 8 -10.30 1.62 -7.70
C THR A 8 -10.76 3.06 -7.49
N GLY A 9 -10.95 3.84 -8.56
CA GLY A 9 -11.23 5.27 -8.47
C GLY A 9 -10.08 6.05 -7.84
N ALA A 10 -8.82 5.61 -8.03
CA ALA A 10 -7.60 6.18 -7.45
C ALA A 10 -7.58 6.18 -5.90
N PHE A 11 -8.41 5.37 -5.25
CA PHE A 11 -8.59 5.38 -3.80
C PHE A 11 -7.28 5.18 -3.00
N HIS A 12 -6.41 4.30 -3.47
CA HIS A 12 -5.14 4.03 -2.78
C HIS A 12 -4.09 5.09 -3.09
N GLU A 13 -4.11 5.61 -4.30
CA GLU A 13 -3.26 6.70 -4.76
C GLU A 13 -3.57 8.00 -4.01
N ASP A 14 -4.86 8.28 -3.81
CA ASP A 14 -5.34 9.40 -3.01
C ASP A 14 -4.81 9.32 -1.56
N GLY A 15 -5.01 8.18 -0.90
CA GLY A 15 -4.48 7.97 0.44
C GLY A 15 -2.95 8.09 0.53
N PHE A 16 -2.21 7.69 -0.51
CA PHE A 16 -0.77 7.89 -0.57
C PHE A 16 -0.42 9.39 -0.70
N ALA A 17 -1.14 10.13 -1.53
CA ALA A 17 -0.96 11.57 -1.70
C ALA A 17 -1.22 12.32 -0.40
N ASP A 18 -2.33 12.02 0.28
CA ASP A 18 -2.70 12.60 1.57
C ASP A 18 -1.66 12.31 2.67
N CYS A 19 -1.13 11.09 2.68
CA CYS A 19 -0.01 10.74 3.56
C CYS A 19 1.26 11.52 3.24
N CYS A 20 1.60 11.72 1.98
CA CYS A 20 2.77 12.52 1.59
C CYS A 20 2.65 13.95 2.11
N ASP A 21 1.50 14.60 1.90
CA ASP A 21 1.29 15.97 2.38
C ASP A 21 1.16 16.02 3.91
N GLY A 22 0.41 15.10 4.52
CA GLY A 22 0.21 15.06 5.96
C GLY A 22 1.50 14.86 6.73
N PHE A 23 2.27 13.84 6.39
CA PHE A 23 3.52 13.55 7.09
C PHE A 23 4.67 14.46 6.67
N GLY A 24 4.66 15.00 5.45
CA GLY A 24 5.66 15.93 4.96
C GLY A 24 5.49 17.35 5.52
N GLY A 25 4.24 17.80 5.69
CA GLY A 25 3.91 19.16 6.13
C GLY A 25 3.54 19.29 7.60
N GLY A 26 3.10 18.20 8.26
CA GLY A 26 2.66 18.23 9.67
C GLY A 26 3.78 17.87 10.65
N TRP A 27 3.88 18.63 11.74
CA TRP A 27 4.86 18.41 12.81
C TRP A 27 4.30 17.58 13.96
N ASP A 28 3.01 17.74 14.26
CA ASP A 28 2.31 17.01 15.31
C ASP A 28 1.09 16.26 14.75
N LYS A 29 0.52 15.38 15.57
CA LYS A 29 -0.64 14.55 15.20
C LYS A 29 -1.80 15.36 14.64
N THR A 30 -2.14 16.47 15.29
CA THR A 30 -3.31 17.29 14.92
C THR A 30 -3.11 17.92 13.54
N GLN A 31 -1.93 18.49 13.30
CA GLN A 31 -1.57 19.07 12.00
C GLN A 31 -1.57 18.02 10.90
N ILE A 32 -0.94 16.86 11.14
CA ILE A 32 -0.91 15.75 10.16
C ILE A 32 -2.33 15.36 9.75
N LEU A 33 -3.20 15.09 10.73
CA LEU A 33 -4.58 14.69 10.47
C LEU A 33 -5.42 15.80 9.81
N THR A 34 -5.11 17.07 10.10
CA THR A 34 -5.79 18.21 9.47
C THR A 34 -5.38 18.32 8.00
N ILE A 35 -4.09 18.15 7.68
CA ILE A 35 -3.58 18.21 6.31
C ILE A 35 -4.13 17.04 5.50
N MET A 36 -4.15 15.82 6.03
CA MET A 36 -4.72 14.64 5.36
C MET A 36 -6.21 14.81 4.99
N LYS A 37 -6.95 15.66 5.71
CA LYS A 37 -8.36 15.94 5.42
C LYS A 37 -8.58 17.11 4.45
N ASP A 38 -7.53 17.81 4.09
CA ASP A 38 -7.60 18.92 3.14
C ASP A 38 -7.60 18.35 1.71
N SER A 39 -8.65 18.60 0.95
CA SER A 39 -8.78 18.14 -0.44
C SER A 39 -7.81 18.81 -1.43
N ARG A 40 -6.97 19.72 -0.98
CA ARG A 40 -5.96 20.40 -1.82
C ARG A 40 -4.71 19.54 -1.88
N VAL A 41 -4.22 19.34 -3.09
CA VAL A 41 -2.96 18.63 -3.34
C VAL A 41 -1.78 19.56 -3.11
N GLY A 42 -0.88 19.20 -2.21
CA GLY A 42 0.33 19.95 -1.91
C GLY A 42 1.56 19.49 -2.70
N ALA A 43 2.69 20.11 -2.41
CA ALA A 43 3.95 19.81 -3.09
C ALA A 43 4.48 18.40 -2.79
N TYR A 44 4.33 17.93 -1.55
CA TYR A 44 4.79 16.59 -1.15
C TYR A 44 3.97 15.49 -1.85
N ALA A 45 2.65 15.64 -1.93
CA ALA A 45 1.78 14.73 -2.68
C ALA A 45 2.15 14.72 -4.16
N THR A 46 2.33 15.89 -4.76
CA THR A 46 2.68 16.00 -6.19
C THR A 46 4.00 15.29 -6.50
N ILE A 47 5.05 15.56 -5.73
CA ILE A 47 6.36 14.92 -5.91
C ILE A 47 6.25 13.41 -5.64
N GLY A 48 5.62 13.04 -4.53
CA GLY A 48 5.42 11.64 -4.14
C GLY A 48 4.70 10.83 -5.21
N MET A 49 3.61 11.37 -5.77
CA MET A 49 2.82 10.72 -6.83
C MET A 49 3.62 10.57 -8.14
N ILE A 50 4.34 11.60 -8.57
CA ILE A 50 5.19 11.51 -9.76
C ILE A 50 6.23 10.40 -9.59
N MET A 51 6.90 10.35 -8.43
CA MET A 51 7.89 9.32 -8.12
C MET A 51 7.27 7.93 -8.04
N LEU A 52 6.15 7.79 -7.32
CA LEU A 52 5.45 6.50 -7.17
C LEU A 52 5.04 5.94 -8.53
N LEU A 53 4.29 6.72 -9.32
CA LEU A 53 3.76 6.26 -10.60
C LEU A 53 4.88 6.07 -11.63
N GLY A 54 5.89 6.94 -11.63
CA GLY A 54 7.07 6.82 -12.50
C GLY A 54 7.86 5.54 -12.21
N LEU A 55 8.17 5.27 -10.95
CA LEU A 55 8.89 4.05 -10.54
C LEU A 55 8.07 2.79 -10.80
N LYS A 56 6.77 2.80 -10.53
CA LYS A 56 5.89 1.67 -10.88
C LYS A 56 5.88 1.42 -12.37
N PHE A 57 5.72 2.48 -13.18
CA PHE A 57 5.69 2.35 -14.63
C PHE A 57 7.00 1.78 -15.17
N THR A 58 8.14 2.35 -14.79
CA THR A 58 9.45 1.89 -15.26
C THR A 58 9.74 0.46 -14.83
N SER A 59 9.43 0.10 -13.55
CA SER A 59 9.62 -1.26 -13.07
C SER A 59 8.79 -2.28 -13.84
N LEU A 60 7.51 -2.01 -14.04
CA LEU A 60 6.62 -2.91 -14.79
C LEU A 60 6.98 -2.98 -16.29
N PHE A 61 7.44 -1.87 -16.86
CA PHE A 61 7.88 -1.81 -18.25
C PHE A 61 9.10 -2.73 -18.47
N GLU A 62 10.14 -2.59 -17.65
CA GLU A 62 11.35 -3.41 -17.73
C GLU A 62 11.06 -4.89 -17.47
N ILE A 63 10.23 -5.23 -16.47
CA ILE A 63 9.80 -6.59 -16.22
C ILE A 63 9.06 -7.16 -17.44
N GLY A 64 8.20 -6.34 -18.08
CA GLY A 64 7.44 -6.73 -19.26
C GLY A 64 8.32 -6.97 -20.50
N LEU A 65 9.39 -6.20 -20.66
CA LEU A 65 10.38 -6.42 -21.73
C LEU A 65 11.13 -7.73 -21.53
N ASN A 66 11.36 -8.14 -20.29
CA ASN A 66 12.01 -9.41 -19.96
C ASN A 66 11.05 -10.61 -20.21
N SER A 67 9.85 -10.58 -19.62
CA SER A 67 8.85 -11.64 -19.75
C SER A 67 7.44 -11.16 -19.47
N VAL A 68 6.53 -11.35 -20.44
CA VAL A 68 5.10 -11.04 -20.27
C VAL A 68 4.45 -11.94 -19.23
N VAL A 69 4.88 -13.20 -19.12
CA VAL A 69 4.38 -14.12 -18.09
C VAL A 69 4.80 -13.65 -16.70
N LEU A 70 6.08 -13.28 -16.54
CA LEU A 70 6.56 -12.72 -15.28
C LEU A 70 5.82 -11.43 -14.92
N LEU A 71 5.58 -10.55 -15.87
CA LEU A 71 4.80 -9.32 -15.66
C LEU A 71 3.40 -9.63 -15.12
N ALA A 72 2.70 -10.60 -15.68
CA ALA A 72 1.38 -11.00 -15.22
C ALA A 72 1.42 -11.54 -13.78
N LEU A 73 2.40 -12.39 -13.46
CA LEU A 73 2.59 -12.92 -12.11
C LEU A 73 2.97 -11.83 -11.10
N VAL A 74 3.81 -10.89 -11.51
CA VAL A 74 4.23 -9.76 -10.66
C VAL A 74 3.07 -8.82 -10.39
N LEU A 75 2.24 -8.51 -11.37
CA LEU A 75 1.03 -7.72 -11.17
C LEU A 75 0.06 -8.41 -10.20
N LEU A 76 -0.20 -9.69 -10.39
CA LEU A 76 -1.09 -10.46 -9.52
C LEU A 76 -0.58 -10.48 -8.08
N ASN A 77 0.70 -10.79 -7.88
CA ASN A 77 1.30 -10.87 -6.54
C ASN A 77 1.46 -9.49 -5.89
N GLY A 78 1.87 -8.47 -6.64
CA GLY A 78 1.97 -7.10 -6.14
C GLY A 78 0.64 -6.60 -5.57
N HIS A 79 -0.45 -6.83 -6.30
CA HIS A 79 -1.79 -6.45 -5.85
C HIS A 79 -2.29 -7.27 -4.66
N THR A 80 -2.04 -8.57 -4.62
CA THR A 80 -2.51 -9.42 -3.52
C THR A 80 -1.71 -9.22 -2.25
N LEU A 81 -0.37 -9.21 -2.32
CA LEU A 81 0.51 -9.08 -1.16
C LEU A 81 0.43 -7.69 -0.52
N SER A 82 0.34 -6.63 -1.33
CA SER A 82 0.23 -5.27 -0.80
C SER A 82 -1.09 -5.04 -0.05
N ARG A 83 -2.20 -5.58 -0.56
CA ARG A 83 -3.50 -5.52 0.13
C ARG A 83 -3.53 -6.38 1.38
N LEU A 84 -2.94 -7.56 1.33
CA LEU A 84 -2.78 -8.41 2.52
C LEU A 84 -1.99 -7.67 3.60
N GLY A 85 -0.90 -6.98 3.24
CA GLY A 85 -0.12 -6.17 4.19
C GLY A 85 -0.96 -5.05 4.82
N ALA A 86 -1.77 -4.33 4.04
CA ALA A 86 -2.68 -3.31 4.57
C ALA A 86 -3.73 -3.93 5.51
N SER A 87 -4.26 -5.11 5.18
CA SER A 87 -5.22 -5.83 6.03
C SER A 87 -4.61 -6.28 7.36
N VAL A 88 -3.36 -6.76 7.36
CA VAL A 88 -2.63 -7.11 8.60
C VAL A 88 -2.39 -5.87 9.48
N ALA A 89 -2.21 -4.68 8.89
CA ALA A 89 -2.03 -3.46 9.66
C ALA A 89 -3.30 -3.06 10.44
N ILE A 90 -4.48 -3.36 9.93
CA ILE A 90 -5.77 -3.15 10.62
C ILE A 90 -5.84 -3.93 11.94
N GLU A 91 -5.30 -5.15 11.96
CA GLU A 91 -5.30 -6.00 13.16
C GLU A 91 -4.28 -5.54 14.22
N ARG A 92 -3.24 -4.81 13.80
CA ARG A 92 -2.14 -4.41 14.67
C ARG A 92 -2.28 -3.00 15.25
N LEU A 93 -2.82 -2.08 14.48
CA LEU A 93 -2.83 -0.65 14.80
C LEU A 93 -4.23 -0.20 15.18
N ASP A 94 -4.30 0.77 16.10
CA ASP A 94 -5.55 1.41 16.44
C ASP A 94 -5.98 2.40 15.36
N TYR A 95 -7.28 2.41 15.04
CA TYR A 95 -7.83 3.38 14.11
C TYR A 95 -7.88 4.78 14.74
N VAL A 96 -7.24 5.73 14.09
CA VAL A 96 -7.21 7.12 14.54
C VAL A 96 -8.34 7.89 13.89
N GLN A 97 -9.42 8.11 14.65
CA GLN A 97 -10.54 8.94 14.23
C GLN A 97 -10.51 10.28 14.97
N ASP A 98 -10.77 11.35 14.24
CA ASP A 98 -11.12 12.65 14.84
C ASP A 98 -12.57 12.58 15.31
N ILE A 99 -12.77 12.43 16.60
CA ILE A 99 -14.06 12.19 17.25
C ILE A 99 -15.06 13.33 16.97
N ASP A 100 -14.61 14.53 16.63
CA ASP A 100 -15.46 15.73 16.59
C ASP A 100 -16.00 16.16 15.22
N LYS A 101 -15.62 15.56 14.09
CA LYS A 101 -15.97 16.13 12.77
C LYS A 101 -16.46 15.14 11.69
N SER A 102 -16.56 13.86 11.93
CA SER A 102 -17.09 12.97 10.90
C SER A 102 -18.61 12.96 10.90
N LYS A 103 -19.20 13.64 9.93
CA LYS A 103 -20.65 13.46 9.56
C LYS A 103 -20.92 12.07 8.99
N ILE A 104 -19.91 11.27 8.77
CA ILE A 104 -19.99 9.90 8.34
C ILE A 104 -19.77 9.05 9.59
N LYS A 105 -20.79 8.23 9.94
CA LYS A 105 -20.63 7.23 11.00
C LYS A 105 -19.34 6.49 10.77
N PRO A 106 -18.50 6.26 11.81
CA PRO A 106 -17.33 5.43 11.65
C PRO A 106 -17.81 4.13 11.01
N ILE A 107 -17.29 3.82 9.85
CA ILE A 107 -17.31 2.43 9.39
C ILE A 107 -16.54 1.73 10.51
N ASN A 108 -17.24 1.00 11.37
CA ASN A 108 -16.58 0.09 12.29
C ASN A 108 -15.75 -0.81 11.40
N ILE A 109 -14.47 -0.50 11.28
CA ILE A 109 -13.51 -1.41 10.67
C ILE A 109 -13.40 -2.52 11.71
N ALA A 110 -14.35 -3.45 11.66
CA ALA A 110 -14.30 -4.64 12.49
C ALA A 110 -13.03 -5.40 12.11
N PRO A 111 -12.36 -6.03 13.08
CA PRO A 111 -11.27 -6.95 12.78
C PRO A 111 -11.74 -7.95 11.71
N LEU A 112 -10.82 -8.34 10.84
CA LEU A 112 -11.13 -9.26 9.75
C LEU A 112 -11.65 -10.58 10.33
N SER A 113 -12.77 -11.04 9.80
CA SER A 113 -13.32 -12.33 10.20
C SER A 113 -12.40 -13.47 9.72
N SER A 114 -12.53 -14.65 10.35
CA SER A 114 -11.80 -15.84 9.88
C SER A 114 -12.10 -16.17 8.41
N GLN A 115 -13.29 -15.82 7.92
CA GLN A 115 -13.68 -16.00 6.52
C GLN A 115 -12.91 -15.06 5.59
N ASP A 116 -12.73 -13.80 5.99
CA ASP A 116 -11.96 -12.82 5.22
C ASP A 116 -10.50 -13.25 5.09
N TRP A 117 -9.91 -13.79 6.15
CA TRP A 117 -8.57 -14.37 6.13
C TRP A 117 -8.45 -15.58 5.20
N VAL A 118 -9.43 -16.49 5.25
CA VAL A 118 -9.47 -17.66 4.35
C VAL A 118 -9.55 -17.21 2.89
N VAL A 119 -10.42 -16.26 2.57
CA VAL A 119 -10.54 -15.74 1.20
C VAL A 119 -9.25 -15.07 0.77
N SER A 120 -8.65 -14.22 1.61
CA SER A 120 -7.39 -13.54 1.29
C SER A 120 -6.24 -14.53 1.02
N CYS A 121 -6.11 -15.56 1.85
CA CYS A 121 -5.12 -16.62 1.68
C CYS A 121 -5.38 -17.49 0.45
N LEU A 122 -6.65 -17.76 0.14
CA LEU A 122 -7.03 -18.56 -1.04
C LEU A 122 -6.57 -17.94 -2.36
N PHE A 123 -6.50 -16.61 -2.44
CA PHE A 123 -6.00 -15.91 -3.61
C PHE A 123 -4.49 -15.66 -3.55
N ALA A 124 -3.95 -15.27 -2.38
CA ALA A 124 -2.55 -14.89 -2.25
C ALA A 124 -1.61 -16.09 -2.34
N ILE A 125 -1.92 -17.22 -1.71
CA ILE A 125 -1.03 -18.37 -1.64
C ILE A 125 -0.81 -19.02 -3.01
N PRO A 126 -1.84 -19.35 -3.83
CA PRO A 126 -1.62 -19.93 -5.15
C PRO A 126 -0.85 -19.01 -6.09
N ALA A 127 -1.15 -17.69 -6.04
CA ALA A 127 -0.44 -16.69 -6.83
C ALA A 127 1.05 -16.65 -6.49
N LEU A 128 1.37 -16.65 -5.18
CA LEU A 128 2.74 -16.65 -4.70
C LEU A 128 3.47 -17.95 -5.05
N ILE A 129 2.83 -19.11 -4.86
CA ILE A 129 3.42 -20.40 -5.24
C ILE A 129 3.78 -20.39 -6.74
N TRP A 130 2.88 -19.93 -7.58
CA TRP A 130 3.13 -19.88 -9.02
C TRP A 130 4.30 -18.97 -9.37
N LEU A 131 4.38 -17.78 -8.75
CA LEU A 131 5.51 -16.89 -8.95
C LEU A 131 6.83 -17.54 -8.51
N LEU A 132 6.86 -18.18 -7.34
CA LEU A 132 8.05 -18.85 -6.79
C LEU A 132 8.49 -20.05 -7.64
N LEU A 133 7.56 -20.79 -8.24
CA LEU A 133 7.88 -21.85 -9.18
C LEU A 133 8.46 -21.31 -10.50
N TYR A 134 8.01 -20.12 -10.94
CA TYR A 134 8.49 -19.49 -12.15
C TYR A 134 9.84 -18.77 -11.97
N GLN A 135 9.97 -18.01 -10.86
CA GLN A 135 11.17 -17.22 -10.50
C GLN A 135 11.46 -17.36 -8.99
N PRO A 136 12.19 -18.41 -8.57
CA PRO A 136 12.41 -18.70 -7.15
C PRO A 136 13.10 -17.59 -6.37
N ALA A 137 13.97 -16.79 -7.01
CA ALA A 137 14.65 -15.68 -6.38
C ALA A 137 13.69 -14.61 -5.79
N THR A 138 12.45 -14.55 -6.29
CA THR A 138 11.43 -13.60 -5.81
C THR A 138 11.01 -13.83 -4.35
N ILE A 139 11.41 -14.97 -3.73
CA ILE A 139 11.23 -15.19 -2.29
C ILE A 139 11.85 -14.06 -1.44
N ILE A 140 12.90 -13.40 -1.94
CA ILE A 140 13.56 -12.27 -1.27
C ILE A 140 12.60 -11.08 -1.09
N ALA A 141 11.57 -10.95 -1.91
CA ALA A 141 10.59 -9.89 -1.75
C ALA A 141 9.81 -10.01 -0.42
N LEU A 142 9.60 -11.21 0.10
CA LEU A 142 8.82 -11.40 1.33
C LEU A 142 9.45 -10.72 2.56
N PRO A 143 10.74 -10.93 2.91
CA PRO A 143 11.36 -10.21 4.01
C PRO A 143 11.48 -8.69 3.76
N VAL A 144 11.64 -8.24 2.50
CA VAL A 144 11.64 -6.81 2.16
C VAL A 144 10.27 -6.19 2.46
N LEU A 145 9.19 -6.83 2.02
CA LEU A 145 7.84 -6.36 2.29
C LEU A 145 7.50 -6.39 3.79
N ALA A 146 7.89 -7.45 4.50
CA ALA A 146 7.69 -7.57 5.94
C ALA A 146 8.43 -6.46 6.71
N GLY A 147 9.66 -6.17 6.34
CA GLY A 147 10.45 -5.09 6.93
C GLY A 147 9.83 -3.71 6.65
N ALA A 148 9.43 -3.44 5.42
CA ALA A 148 8.77 -2.20 5.05
C ALA A 148 7.43 -2.03 5.78
N TRP A 149 6.61 -3.07 5.83
CA TRP A 149 5.35 -3.10 6.57
C TRP A 149 5.58 -2.76 8.05
N TRP A 150 6.55 -3.40 8.69
CA TRP A 150 6.87 -3.16 10.10
C TRP A 150 7.33 -1.72 10.35
N LEU A 151 8.20 -1.18 9.49
CA LEU A 151 8.67 0.21 9.59
C LEU A 151 7.52 1.20 9.42
N MET A 152 6.61 0.97 8.47
CA MET A 152 5.44 1.82 8.26
C MET A 152 4.49 1.77 9.44
N CYS A 153 4.20 0.59 10.01
CA CYS A 153 3.39 0.47 11.23
C CYS A 153 4.00 1.27 12.38
N GLN A 154 5.30 1.13 12.62
CA GLN A 154 5.99 1.90 13.66
C GLN A 154 5.96 3.42 13.39
N TYR A 155 6.11 3.82 12.14
CA TYR A 155 6.07 5.21 11.76
C TYR A 155 4.68 5.82 12.02
N PHE A 156 3.61 5.16 11.59
CA PHE A 156 2.24 5.62 11.83
C PHE A 156 1.92 5.69 13.32
N GLU A 157 2.27 4.65 14.08
CA GLU A 157 2.05 4.62 15.52
C GLU A 157 2.77 5.78 16.24
N ARG A 158 4.03 6.06 15.88
CA ARG A 158 4.81 7.17 16.47
C ARG A 158 4.29 8.55 16.08
N ARG A 159 3.83 8.73 14.84
CA ARG A 159 3.47 10.04 14.30
C ARG A 159 2.03 10.44 14.63
N ILE A 160 1.10 9.50 14.59
CA ILE A 160 -0.33 9.77 14.77
C ILE A 160 -1.00 8.89 15.82
N GLY A 161 -0.30 7.91 16.39
CA GLY A 161 -0.83 6.99 17.40
C GLY A 161 -1.69 5.85 16.84
N GLY A 162 -1.52 5.47 15.58
CA GLY A 162 -2.27 4.43 14.90
C GLY A 162 -2.36 4.66 13.40
N TYR A 163 -3.50 4.33 12.76
CA TYR A 163 -3.66 4.48 11.31
C TYR A 163 -4.96 5.20 10.92
N THR A 164 -4.98 5.78 9.71
CA THR A 164 -6.16 6.26 8.99
C THR A 164 -6.41 5.41 7.74
N GLY A 165 -7.52 5.62 7.05
CA GLY A 165 -7.76 5.00 5.74
C GLY A 165 -6.64 5.33 4.74
N ASP A 166 -6.15 6.57 4.75
CA ASP A 166 -5.07 7.04 3.88
C ASP A 166 -3.75 6.33 4.17
N CYS A 167 -3.46 6.04 5.44
CA CYS A 167 -2.31 5.23 5.83
C CYS A 167 -2.35 3.82 5.23
N LEU A 168 -3.53 3.19 5.14
CA LEU A 168 -3.70 1.89 4.50
C LEU A 168 -3.49 1.98 2.99
N GLY A 169 -4.02 3.02 2.35
CA GLY A 169 -3.78 3.31 0.93
C GLY A 169 -2.29 3.52 0.65
N ALA A 170 -1.62 4.34 1.47
CA ALA A 170 -0.18 4.58 1.36
C ALA A 170 0.64 3.30 1.57
N MET A 171 0.29 2.48 2.57
CA MET A 171 0.95 1.20 2.81
C MET A 171 0.82 0.26 1.62
N GLN A 172 -0.38 0.14 1.06
CA GLN A 172 -0.63 -0.68 -0.11
C GLN A 172 0.23 -0.20 -1.30
N GLN A 173 0.31 1.09 -1.57
CA GLN A 173 1.07 1.66 -2.67
C GLN A 173 2.58 1.46 -2.50
N VAL A 174 3.11 1.66 -1.30
CA VAL A 174 4.54 1.48 -1.00
C VAL A 174 4.93 0.00 -1.09
N LEU A 175 4.15 -0.90 -0.50
CA LEU A 175 4.45 -2.33 -0.55
C LEU A 175 4.39 -2.86 -2.00
N GLU A 176 3.42 -2.42 -2.79
CA GLU A 176 3.30 -2.78 -4.20
C GLU A 176 4.52 -2.31 -5.00
N LEU A 177 4.95 -1.05 -4.83
CA LEU A 177 6.13 -0.52 -5.50
C LEU A 177 7.40 -1.25 -5.08
N LEU A 178 7.60 -1.49 -3.80
CA LEU A 178 8.77 -2.21 -3.29
C LEU A 178 8.84 -3.64 -3.82
N PHE A 179 7.70 -4.29 -3.95
CA PHE A 179 7.61 -5.61 -4.58
C PHE A 179 8.11 -5.56 -6.03
N TYR A 180 7.64 -4.60 -6.83
CA TYR A 180 8.05 -4.46 -8.23
C TYR A 180 9.54 -4.17 -8.37
N ILE A 181 10.08 -3.24 -7.57
CA ILE A 181 11.51 -2.91 -7.58
C ILE A 181 12.35 -4.12 -7.16
N THR A 182 11.92 -4.84 -6.13
CA THR A 182 12.66 -6.03 -5.66
C THR A 182 12.68 -7.10 -6.74
N VAL A 183 11.56 -7.40 -7.38
CA VAL A 183 11.54 -8.39 -8.48
C VAL A 183 12.41 -7.92 -9.64
N LEU A 184 12.33 -6.65 -10.04
CA LEU A 184 13.16 -6.10 -11.11
C LEU A 184 14.67 -6.24 -10.80
N SER A 185 15.06 -6.06 -9.55
CA SER A 185 16.48 -6.20 -9.15
C SER A 185 17.01 -7.65 -9.18
N LEU A 186 16.14 -8.63 -9.35
CA LEU A 186 16.45 -10.06 -9.35
C LEU A 186 16.45 -10.70 -10.76
N ILE A 187 16.15 -9.92 -11.78
CA ILE A 187 16.07 -10.36 -13.18
C ILE A 187 17.04 -9.58 -14.06
#